data_3125cdedadd462844db555b47903cd3f
#
_entry.id   3125cdedadd462844db555b47903cd3f
#
_cell.length_a   1.000
_cell.length_b   1.000
_cell.length_c   1.000
_cell.angle_alpha   90.00
_cell.angle_beta   90.00
_cell.angle_gamma   90.00
#
_symmetry.space_group_name_H-M   'P 1'
#
loop_
_entity.id
_entity.type
_entity.pdbx_description
1 polymer ?
#
loop_
_entity_poly.entity_id
_entity_poly.type
_entity_poly.pdbx_seq_one_letter_code
_entity_poly.pdbx_strand_id
1 'polypeptide(L)'
;MKKRVLSVLFCAAITSVLLFGCGGSSDDSTGDSGTGESTAADGNAEAGGGTYALITKASGNPYNEKEAAGFEEAVAELGGTAIVKHPEKATAEDQITMINELVAQGVDSIAIAGNDFDALQPALTAAMEKGIKVSSVDSNVNTDSRQTFVNQAGNNEIGQTLMDAVLDISGGEGQWAILSATSQAANQNAWIESMKTVMEDDKYADLELVEVAYGDDEYQKSVDQTQALLQKYPDLKVICAPTTVGIMAAAKVLQDEGLSGTVKLTGLGLPSEMADYIGDDDDHSCPYMYLWNPIDVGYLSAYTSAALVSGDITGAVDETFPAGKLGEYTITEANDGGTEVIVGPPFKFDSGNIDEWKDVY
;
A
#
# COMPACT_ATOMS: atom_id res chain seq x y z
N MET A 1 34.00 43.64 14.02
CA MET A 1 33.91 44.78 13.13
C MET A 1 32.54 44.79 12.47
N LYS A 2 31.88 45.92 12.66
CA LYS A 2 30.52 46.21 12.16
C LYS A 2 30.57 46.47 10.65
N LYS A 3 29.54 46.05 9.89
CA LYS A 3 28.94 46.87 8.81
C LYS A 3 27.50 46.45 8.56
N ARG A 4 26.60 47.36 8.86
CA ARG A 4 25.18 47.47 8.45
C ARG A 4 25.17 48.16 7.08
N VAL A 5 24.17 47.80 6.23
CA VAL A 5 23.54 48.68 5.20
C VAL A 5 22.27 47.93 4.82
N LEU A 6 21.11 48.31 5.06
CA LEU A 6 20.18 49.42 4.83
C LEU A 6 19.24 49.12 3.64
N SER A 7 17.97 49.16 3.98
CA SER A 7 16.71 49.06 3.27
C SER A 7 16.58 49.78 1.92
N VAL A 8 15.72 49.26 1.01
CA VAL A 8 14.83 50.12 0.21
C VAL A 8 13.48 49.43 0.02
N LEU A 9 12.44 50.02 0.53
CA LEU A 9 11.01 49.82 0.19
C LEU A 9 10.76 50.40 -1.22
N PHE A 10 9.94 49.73 -2.02
CA PHE A 10 9.23 50.37 -3.12
C PHE A 10 7.73 49.92 -3.08
N CYS A 11 6.89 50.83 -2.64
CA CYS A 11 5.45 50.81 -2.83
C CYS A 11 5.11 51.34 -4.22
N ALA A 12 4.26 50.67 -4.96
CA ALA A 12 3.50 51.32 -6.04
C ALA A 12 2.09 50.73 -6.04
N ALA A 13 1.16 51.54 -5.59
CA ALA A 13 -0.28 51.39 -5.75
C ALA A 13 -0.68 51.94 -7.13
N ILE A 14 -1.53 51.24 -7.85
CA ILE A 14 -2.33 51.84 -8.93
C ILE A 14 -3.76 51.36 -8.83
N THR A 15 -4.64 52.32 -8.86
CA THR A 15 -6.06 52.45 -8.64
C THR A 15 -6.93 51.89 -9.78
N SER A 16 -8.04 51.35 -9.36
CA SER A 16 -9.42 51.26 -9.89
C SER A 16 -9.81 51.95 -11.20
N VAL A 17 -10.55 51.27 -12.07
CA VAL A 17 -11.62 51.94 -12.85
C VAL A 17 -12.82 50.99 -12.91
N LEU A 18 -13.93 51.41 -12.31
CA LEU A 18 -15.28 50.91 -12.49
C LEU A 18 -15.88 51.59 -13.75
N LEU A 19 -16.54 50.81 -14.59
CA LEU A 19 -17.51 51.34 -15.53
C LEU A 19 -18.81 50.53 -15.49
N PHE A 20 -19.83 51.16 -14.96
CA PHE A 20 -21.26 50.80 -15.06
C PHE A 20 -21.74 51.06 -16.50
N GLY A 21 -22.55 50.14 -17.04
CA GLY A 21 -23.35 50.39 -18.22
C GLY A 21 -24.69 49.67 -18.11
N CYS A 22 -25.72 50.43 -17.80
CA CYS A 22 -27.12 50.05 -17.65
C CYS A 22 -27.87 50.40 -18.95
N GLY A 23 -28.90 49.63 -19.29
CA GLY A 23 -29.97 49.97 -20.25
C GLY A 23 -30.27 48.80 -21.16
N GLY A 24 -31.41 48.24 -21.32
CA GLY A 24 -32.79 48.61 -21.08
C GLY A 24 -33.69 47.95 -22.14
N SER A 25 -34.67 47.19 -21.70
CA SER A 25 -36.01 46.88 -22.20
C SER A 25 -36.30 46.64 -23.71
N SER A 26 -36.96 45.59 -23.97
CA SER A 26 -38.39 45.28 -24.28
C SER A 26 -38.65 44.50 -25.55
N ASP A 27 -39.47 43.44 -25.36
CA ASP A 27 -40.60 42.92 -26.16
C ASP A 27 -40.37 42.37 -27.58
N ASP A 28 -40.80 41.22 -27.88
CA ASP A 28 -42.07 40.59 -28.10
C ASP A 28 -41.93 39.37 -29.08
N SER A 29 -42.53 38.28 -28.69
CA SER A 29 -43.33 37.28 -29.42
C SER A 29 -42.78 36.50 -30.64
N THR A 30 -43.20 35.24 -30.52
CA THR A 30 -43.67 34.24 -31.48
C THR A 30 -42.66 33.19 -31.99
N GLY A 31 -42.87 32.02 -31.45
CA GLY A 31 -43.06 30.67 -31.99
C GLY A 31 -42.31 30.19 -33.21
N ASP A 32 -41.61 29.09 -33.08
CA ASP A 32 -41.93 27.88 -33.84
C ASP A 32 -41.08 26.67 -33.39
N SER A 33 -41.69 25.52 -33.58
CA SER A 33 -41.19 24.18 -33.29
C SER A 33 -39.93 23.81 -34.06
N GLY A 34 -39.00 23.11 -33.43
CA GLY A 34 -37.88 22.49 -34.14
C GLY A 34 -37.04 21.56 -33.33
N THR A 35 -37.37 20.28 -33.41
CA THR A 35 -36.48 19.10 -33.31
C THR A 35 -35.36 19.11 -32.26
N GLY A 36 -35.55 18.23 -31.29
CA GLY A 36 -34.51 17.84 -30.31
C GLY A 36 -33.28 17.26 -30.98
N GLU A 37 -32.18 17.90 -30.74
CA GLU A 37 -30.85 17.35 -30.90
C GLU A 37 -30.34 17.04 -29.48
N SER A 38 -30.36 15.76 -29.17
CA SER A 38 -29.75 15.20 -27.99
C SER A 38 -28.25 15.44 -28.08
N THR A 39 -27.77 16.52 -27.51
CA THR A 39 -26.35 16.63 -27.18
C THR A 39 -26.09 15.68 -26.05
N ALA A 40 -25.41 14.56 -26.38
CA ALA A 40 -24.70 13.76 -25.39
C ALA A 40 -23.86 14.75 -24.57
N ALA A 41 -24.18 14.86 -23.30
CA ALA A 41 -23.31 15.51 -22.36
C ALA A 41 -22.02 14.67 -22.30
N ASP A 42 -20.95 15.21 -22.88
CA ASP A 42 -19.60 14.81 -22.51
C ASP A 42 -19.49 15.06 -21.01
N GLY A 43 -19.67 13.99 -20.27
CA GLY A 43 -19.43 13.94 -18.82
C GLY A 43 -17.94 13.89 -18.56
N ASN A 44 -17.22 14.97 -18.89
CA ASN A 44 -15.96 15.26 -18.27
C ASN A 44 -16.31 15.86 -16.91
N ALA A 45 -16.56 15.01 -15.91
CA ALA A 45 -16.55 15.43 -14.53
C ALA A 45 -15.13 15.97 -14.29
N GLU A 46 -14.99 17.29 -14.17
CA GLU A 46 -13.83 17.87 -13.51
C GLU A 46 -13.79 17.20 -12.14
N ALA A 47 -12.85 16.27 -11.97
CA ALA A 47 -12.48 15.74 -10.67
C ALA A 47 -11.86 16.90 -9.89
N GLY A 48 -12.73 17.73 -9.31
CA GLY A 48 -12.31 18.93 -8.60
C GLY A 48 -11.79 18.55 -7.23
N GLY A 49 -10.54 18.84 -7.00
CA GLY A 49 -9.90 19.24 -5.76
C GLY A 49 -10.37 18.65 -4.43
N GLY A 50 -10.65 17.34 -4.35
CA GLY A 50 -10.99 16.66 -3.09
C GLY A 50 -9.78 16.58 -2.14
N THR A 51 -10.06 16.36 -0.84
CA THR A 51 -9.06 16.10 0.19
C THR A 51 -9.01 14.61 0.50
N TYR A 52 -7.96 13.94 0.06
CA TYR A 52 -7.79 12.50 0.16
C TYR A 52 -6.72 12.17 1.21
N ALA A 53 -7.05 11.30 2.14
CA ALA A 53 -6.11 10.90 3.19
C ALA A 53 -5.63 9.46 3.00
N LEU A 54 -4.34 9.22 3.31
CA LEU A 54 -3.74 7.90 3.44
C LEU A 54 -3.21 7.73 4.86
N ILE A 55 -3.54 6.62 5.51
CA ILE A 55 -2.93 6.18 6.76
C ILE A 55 -2.16 4.89 6.48
N THR A 56 -0.84 4.94 6.57
CA THR A 56 0.02 3.77 6.40
C THR A 56 0.11 2.91 7.67
N LYS A 57 0.87 1.80 7.65
CA LYS A 57 1.02 0.92 8.82
C LYS A 57 1.91 1.51 9.91
N ALA A 58 3.07 2.08 9.53
CA ALA A 58 4.01 2.66 10.47
C ALA A 58 4.96 3.64 9.79
N SER A 59 5.55 4.55 10.56
CA SER A 59 6.66 5.40 10.12
C SER A 59 7.96 4.61 10.05
N GLY A 60 8.91 5.07 9.22
CA GLY A 60 10.24 4.47 9.10
C GLY A 60 10.30 3.13 8.37
N ASN A 61 9.20 2.67 7.79
CA ASN A 61 9.21 1.55 6.87
C ASN A 61 9.32 2.06 5.43
N PRO A 62 10.40 1.74 4.69
CA PRO A 62 10.62 2.24 3.32
C PRO A 62 9.49 1.89 2.35
N TYR A 63 8.81 0.76 2.55
CA TYR A 63 7.64 0.37 1.75
C TYR A 63 6.51 1.40 1.89
N ASN A 64 6.19 1.81 3.12
CA ASN A 64 5.13 2.79 3.39
C ASN A 64 5.44 4.17 2.78
N GLU A 65 6.72 4.55 2.73
CA GLU A 65 7.16 5.80 2.08
C GLU A 65 6.95 5.74 0.56
N LYS A 66 7.20 4.59 -0.08
CA LYS A 66 6.95 4.38 -1.51
C LYS A 66 5.46 4.36 -1.84
N GLU A 67 4.65 3.68 -1.01
CA GLU A 67 3.19 3.69 -1.12
C GLU A 67 2.63 5.11 -1.01
N ALA A 68 3.09 5.87 -0.02
CA ALA A 68 2.72 7.28 0.17
C ALA A 68 3.08 8.14 -1.05
N ALA A 69 4.27 7.96 -1.60
CA ALA A 69 4.71 8.71 -2.78
C ALA A 69 3.81 8.46 -3.99
N GLY A 70 3.38 7.22 -4.22
CA GLY A 70 2.42 6.89 -5.29
C GLY A 70 1.04 7.51 -5.06
N PHE A 71 0.58 7.50 -3.81
CA PHE A 71 -0.69 8.16 -3.45
C PHE A 71 -0.64 9.68 -3.69
N GLU A 72 0.43 10.34 -3.24
CA GLU A 72 0.62 11.79 -3.44
C GLU A 72 0.74 12.16 -4.92
N GLU A 73 1.46 11.35 -5.73
CA GLU A 73 1.55 11.53 -7.19
C GLU A 73 0.16 11.54 -7.84
N ALA A 74 -0.63 10.51 -7.56
CA ALA A 74 -1.96 10.37 -8.14
C ALA A 74 -2.94 11.46 -7.68
N VAL A 75 -2.92 11.84 -6.39
CA VAL A 75 -3.75 12.94 -5.88
C VAL A 75 -3.37 14.27 -6.54
N ALA A 76 -2.07 14.51 -6.79
CA ALA A 76 -1.63 15.71 -7.49
C ALA A 76 -2.12 15.73 -8.95
N GLU A 77 -2.09 14.58 -9.67
CA GLU A 77 -2.65 14.45 -11.01
C GLU A 77 -4.16 14.71 -11.05
N LEU A 78 -4.88 14.28 -10.01
CA LEU A 78 -6.31 14.51 -9.84
C LEU A 78 -6.66 15.94 -9.41
N GLY A 79 -5.66 16.79 -9.16
CA GLY A 79 -5.85 18.18 -8.71
C GLY A 79 -6.38 18.28 -7.27
N GLY A 80 -6.23 17.23 -6.47
CA GLY A 80 -6.65 17.14 -5.08
C GLY A 80 -5.59 17.59 -4.08
N THR A 81 -5.93 17.41 -2.79
CA THR A 81 -5.01 17.61 -1.66
C THR A 81 -4.77 16.26 -0.97
N ALA A 82 -3.53 15.81 -0.91
CA ALA A 82 -3.15 14.61 -0.18
C ALA A 82 -2.83 14.95 1.29
N ILE A 83 -3.29 14.09 2.20
CA ILE A 83 -2.90 14.09 3.61
C ILE A 83 -2.39 12.68 3.94
N VAL A 84 -1.08 12.55 4.12
CA VAL A 84 -0.48 11.27 4.53
C VAL A 84 -0.19 11.27 6.02
N LYS A 85 -0.53 10.17 6.69
CA LYS A 85 -0.28 9.93 8.11
C LYS A 85 0.49 8.62 8.27
N HIS A 86 1.60 8.66 9.02
CA HIS A 86 2.39 7.51 9.39
C HIS A 86 2.33 7.33 10.91
N PRO A 87 1.69 6.27 11.43
CA PRO A 87 1.72 5.97 12.87
C PRO A 87 3.16 5.77 13.38
N GLU A 88 3.46 6.22 14.59
CA GLU A 88 4.78 5.97 15.18
C GLU A 88 5.02 4.48 15.43
N LYS A 89 3.94 3.76 15.74
CA LYS A 89 3.94 2.31 15.95
C LYS A 89 2.88 1.65 15.09
N ALA A 90 3.14 0.42 14.70
CA ALA A 90 2.18 -0.43 13.97
C ALA A 90 1.06 -0.92 14.90
N THR A 91 0.25 -0.01 15.44
CA THR A 91 -0.86 -0.30 16.37
C THR A 91 -2.18 0.29 15.90
N ALA A 92 -3.28 -0.36 16.24
CA ALA A 92 -4.62 0.15 15.95
C ALA A 92 -4.92 1.45 16.73
N GLU A 93 -4.40 1.61 17.96
CA GLU A 93 -4.62 2.81 18.77
C GLU A 93 -4.08 4.07 18.09
N ASP A 94 -2.87 3.99 17.54
CA ASP A 94 -2.27 5.13 16.83
C ASP A 94 -3.10 5.48 15.59
N GLN A 95 -3.55 4.45 14.83
CA GLN A 95 -4.40 4.67 13.66
C GLN A 95 -5.78 5.23 14.00
N ILE A 96 -6.43 4.77 15.08
CA ILE A 96 -7.71 5.31 15.56
C ILE A 96 -7.59 6.82 15.88
N THR A 97 -6.47 7.22 16.48
CA THR A 97 -6.22 8.63 16.75
C THR A 97 -6.16 9.44 15.45
N MET A 98 -5.44 8.93 14.44
CA MET A 98 -5.33 9.58 13.13
C MET A 98 -6.66 9.62 12.37
N ILE A 99 -7.45 8.53 12.40
CA ILE A 99 -8.80 8.50 11.82
C ILE A 99 -9.65 9.62 12.42
N ASN A 100 -9.67 9.75 13.75
CA ASN A 100 -10.46 10.78 14.43
C ASN A 100 -10.00 12.21 14.08
N GLU A 101 -8.70 12.43 13.91
CA GLU A 101 -8.16 13.72 13.44
C GLU A 101 -8.61 14.05 12.02
N LEU A 102 -8.54 13.09 11.08
CA LEU A 102 -8.97 13.26 9.69
C LEU A 102 -10.49 13.49 9.60
N VAL A 103 -11.27 12.77 10.39
CA VAL A 103 -12.72 12.98 10.51
C VAL A 103 -13.03 14.38 11.01
N ALA A 104 -12.27 14.91 11.98
CA ALA A 104 -12.43 16.27 12.48
C ALA A 104 -12.00 17.33 11.45
N GLN A 105 -11.05 17.02 10.56
CA GLN A 105 -10.63 17.88 9.46
C GLN A 105 -11.63 17.90 8.31
N GLY A 106 -12.53 16.89 8.21
CA GLY A 106 -13.54 16.81 7.17
C GLY A 106 -12.96 16.44 5.82
N VAL A 107 -12.05 15.45 5.78
CA VAL A 107 -11.53 14.89 4.53
C VAL A 107 -12.63 14.18 3.72
N ASP A 108 -12.49 14.09 2.41
CA ASP A 108 -13.47 13.43 1.55
C ASP A 108 -13.30 11.90 1.55
N SER A 109 -12.08 11.43 1.70
CA SER A 109 -11.79 10.00 1.83
C SER A 109 -10.66 9.68 2.79
N ILE A 110 -10.67 8.44 3.29
CA ILE A 110 -9.58 7.81 4.05
C ILE A 110 -9.27 6.47 3.39
N ALA A 111 -8.06 6.33 2.84
CA ALA A 111 -7.45 5.06 2.52
C ALA A 111 -6.58 4.63 3.71
N ILE A 112 -6.67 3.37 4.14
CA ILE A 112 -5.95 2.91 5.34
C ILE A 112 -5.33 1.52 5.14
N ALA A 113 -4.05 1.40 5.49
CA ALA A 113 -3.38 0.11 5.68
C ALA A 113 -3.56 -0.33 7.13
N GLY A 114 -4.55 -1.22 7.37
CA GLY A 114 -4.97 -1.57 8.73
C GLY A 114 -3.93 -2.34 9.53
N ASN A 115 -3.65 -1.92 10.76
CA ASN A 115 -2.80 -2.66 11.70
C ASN A 115 -3.54 -3.75 12.48
N ASP A 116 -4.87 -3.70 12.50
CA ASP A 116 -5.75 -4.70 13.09
C ASP A 116 -7.06 -4.73 12.31
N PHE A 117 -7.52 -5.92 11.95
CA PHE A 117 -8.67 -6.10 11.07
C PHE A 117 -9.98 -5.59 11.69
N ASP A 118 -10.21 -5.86 12.98
CA ASP A 118 -11.48 -5.56 13.66
C ASP A 118 -11.41 -4.30 14.55
N ALA A 119 -10.28 -4.02 15.17
CA ALA A 119 -10.16 -2.94 16.15
C ALA A 119 -10.42 -1.55 15.55
N LEU A 120 -10.20 -1.38 14.24
CA LEU A 120 -10.40 -0.12 13.51
C LEU A 120 -11.87 0.12 13.12
N GLN A 121 -12.71 -0.95 13.11
CA GLN A 121 -14.09 -0.89 12.62
C GLN A 121 -14.92 0.25 13.23
N PRO A 122 -14.98 0.46 14.57
CA PRO A 122 -15.82 1.51 15.12
C PRO A 122 -15.44 2.92 14.64
N ALA A 123 -14.15 3.21 14.50
CA ALA A 123 -13.68 4.53 14.07
C ALA A 123 -13.94 4.76 12.57
N LEU A 124 -13.71 3.75 11.73
CA LEU A 124 -13.94 3.82 10.29
C LEU A 124 -15.44 3.88 9.97
N THR A 125 -16.28 3.10 10.66
CA THR A 125 -17.74 3.17 10.51
C THR A 125 -18.25 4.57 10.89
N ALA A 126 -17.75 5.18 11.97
CA ALA A 126 -18.09 6.54 12.35
C ALA A 126 -17.65 7.60 11.31
N ALA A 127 -16.56 7.35 10.58
CA ALA A 127 -16.14 8.18 9.44
C ALA A 127 -17.13 8.05 8.27
N MET A 128 -17.51 6.81 7.92
CA MET A 128 -18.49 6.53 6.86
C MET A 128 -19.87 7.13 7.14
N GLU A 129 -20.34 7.09 8.40
CA GLU A 129 -21.59 7.74 8.84
C GLU A 129 -21.59 9.26 8.64
N LYS A 130 -20.42 9.89 8.60
CA LYS A 130 -20.25 11.31 8.28
C LYS A 130 -20.11 11.60 6.78
N GLY A 131 -20.20 10.56 5.95
CA GLY A 131 -20.11 10.66 4.49
C GLY A 131 -18.70 10.57 3.93
N ILE A 132 -17.68 10.36 4.77
CA ILE A 132 -16.30 10.14 4.33
C ILE A 132 -16.22 8.76 3.65
N LYS A 133 -15.59 8.72 2.48
CA LYS A 133 -15.36 7.44 1.79
C LYS A 133 -14.17 6.73 2.42
N VAL A 134 -14.32 5.42 2.64
CA VAL A 134 -13.27 4.59 3.25
C VAL A 134 -12.91 3.43 2.33
N SER A 135 -11.63 3.29 2.02
CA SER A 135 -11.05 2.09 1.42
C SER A 135 -9.91 1.57 2.28
N SER A 136 -9.70 0.27 2.29
CA SER A 136 -8.44 -0.27 2.78
C SER A 136 -7.43 -0.38 1.64
N VAL A 137 -6.14 -0.35 1.96
CA VAL A 137 -5.02 -0.51 1.02
C VAL A 137 -3.94 -1.35 1.68
N ASP A 138 -3.20 -2.14 0.92
CA ASP A 138 -2.11 -3.00 1.41
C ASP A 138 -2.54 -3.99 2.51
N SER A 139 -3.02 -3.51 3.65
CA SER A 139 -3.49 -4.30 4.79
C SER A 139 -4.96 -4.01 5.07
N ASN A 140 -5.77 -5.06 5.01
CA ASN A 140 -7.22 -4.96 5.03
C ASN A 140 -7.80 -4.60 6.41
N VAL A 141 -9.05 -4.13 6.40
CA VAL A 141 -9.88 -3.87 7.59
C VAL A 141 -11.22 -4.56 7.43
N ASN A 142 -12.00 -4.65 8.52
CA ASN A 142 -13.31 -5.28 8.54
C ASN A 142 -14.21 -4.77 7.41
N THR A 143 -14.89 -5.68 6.71
CA THR A 143 -15.70 -5.41 5.52
C THR A 143 -16.82 -4.40 5.74
N ASP A 144 -17.38 -4.33 6.95
CA ASP A 144 -18.45 -3.38 7.29
C ASP A 144 -17.93 -1.94 7.47
N SER A 145 -16.62 -1.73 7.43
CA SER A 145 -15.97 -0.44 7.68
C SER A 145 -15.22 0.13 6.48
N ARG A 146 -15.42 -0.43 5.29
CA ARG A 146 -14.84 0.03 4.02
C ARG A 146 -15.80 -0.17 2.84
N GLN A 147 -15.61 0.57 1.75
CA GLN A 147 -16.30 0.32 0.50
C GLN A 147 -15.63 -0.78 -0.33
N THR A 148 -14.28 -0.75 -0.44
CA THR A 148 -13.50 -1.74 -1.17
C THR A 148 -12.07 -1.80 -0.63
N PHE A 149 -11.32 -2.85 -0.98
CA PHE A 149 -9.93 -3.06 -0.62
C PHE A 149 -9.03 -2.95 -1.85
N VAL A 150 -8.03 -2.08 -1.82
CA VAL A 150 -6.96 -2.03 -2.81
C VAL A 150 -5.88 -3.02 -2.38
N ASN A 151 -5.98 -4.22 -2.92
CA ASN A 151 -5.10 -5.35 -2.60
C ASN A 151 -3.91 -5.37 -3.57
N GLN A 152 -2.72 -5.45 -3.04
CA GLN A 152 -1.47 -5.46 -3.81
C GLN A 152 -1.35 -6.69 -4.72
N ALA A 153 -1.79 -7.86 -4.22
CA ALA A 153 -1.83 -9.14 -4.96
C ALA A 153 -2.79 -10.11 -4.24
N GLY A 154 -3.25 -11.13 -4.93
CA GLY A 154 -4.14 -12.14 -4.35
C GLY A 154 -3.47 -12.91 -3.21
N ASN A 155 -4.11 -13.00 -2.02
CA ASN A 155 -3.56 -13.66 -0.84
C ASN A 155 -3.14 -15.11 -1.12
N ASN A 156 -3.96 -15.84 -1.87
CA ASN A 156 -3.66 -17.23 -2.24
C ASN A 156 -2.45 -17.33 -3.18
N GLU A 157 -2.32 -16.38 -4.09
CA GLU A 157 -1.18 -16.30 -5.02
C GLU A 157 0.12 -15.99 -4.27
N ILE A 158 0.07 -15.06 -3.31
CA ILE A 158 1.23 -14.75 -2.46
C ILE A 158 1.64 -16.00 -1.66
N GLY A 159 0.69 -16.66 -0.98
CA GLY A 159 0.97 -17.86 -0.20
C GLY A 159 1.57 -18.97 -1.04
N GLN A 160 1.02 -19.23 -2.22
CA GLN A 160 1.54 -20.22 -3.17
C GLN A 160 2.96 -19.87 -3.63
N THR A 161 3.19 -18.59 -4.02
CA THR A 161 4.48 -18.10 -4.50
C THR A 161 5.57 -18.26 -3.44
N LEU A 162 5.28 -17.89 -2.18
CA LEU A 162 6.23 -18.01 -1.08
C LEU A 162 6.52 -19.46 -0.72
N MET A 163 5.52 -20.35 -0.76
CA MET A 163 5.72 -21.78 -0.49
C MET A 163 6.51 -22.46 -1.59
N ASP A 164 6.27 -22.12 -2.85
CA ASP A 164 7.08 -22.64 -3.97
C ASP A 164 8.54 -22.17 -3.85
N ALA A 165 8.77 -20.94 -3.39
CA ALA A 165 10.12 -20.44 -3.13
C ALA A 165 10.81 -21.20 -1.98
N VAL A 166 10.11 -21.42 -0.86
CA VAL A 166 10.66 -22.21 0.26
C VAL A 166 11.01 -23.63 -0.20
N LEU A 167 10.13 -24.28 -0.96
CA LEU A 167 10.36 -25.63 -1.50
C LEU A 167 11.60 -25.69 -2.40
N ASP A 168 11.72 -24.76 -3.34
CA ASP A 168 12.83 -24.68 -4.27
C ASP A 168 14.16 -24.41 -3.56
N ILE A 169 14.20 -23.39 -2.71
CA ILE A 169 15.41 -22.94 -2.01
C ILE A 169 15.91 -23.97 -0.98
N SER A 170 15.01 -24.68 -0.30
CA SER A 170 15.35 -25.73 0.67
C SER A 170 15.85 -27.02 0.02
N GLY A 171 15.64 -27.16 -1.30
CA GLY A 171 15.86 -28.42 -2.02
C GLY A 171 14.77 -29.47 -1.76
N GLY A 172 13.57 -29.02 -1.39
CA GLY A 172 12.39 -29.85 -1.23
C GLY A 172 12.17 -30.43 0.16
N GLU A 173 13.06 -30.21 1.12
CA GLU A 173 13.00 -30.83 2.46
C GLU A 173 13.65 -29.98 3.55
N GLY A 174 13.28 -30.22 4.81
CA GLY A 174 13.96 -29.71 5.99
C GLY A 174 13.25 -28.58 6.70
N GLN A 175 13.91 -28.04 7.73
CA GLN A 175 13.35 -27.03 8.61
C GLN A 175 13.36 -25.65 7.98
N TRP A 176 12.24 -24.95 8.10
CA TRP A 176 12.10 -23.56 7.72
C TRP A 176 11.28 -22.78 8.74
N ALA A 177 11.44 -21.47 8.76
CA ALA A 177 10.72 -20.60 9.68
C ALA A 177 10.13 -19.39 8.96
N ILE A 178 9.11 -18.77 9.56
CA ILE A 178 8.57 -17.49 9.11
C ILE A 178 9.01 -16.39 10.07
N LEU A 179 9.55 -15.28 9.54
CA LEU A 179 9.76 -14.03 10.26
C LEU A 179 8.75 -13.00 9.77
N SER A 180 7.68 -12.80 10.54
CA SER A 180 6.57 -11.93 10.21
C SER A 180 6.68 -10.54 10.88
N ALA A 181 5.74 -9.64 10.53
CA ALA A 181 5.56 -8.33 11.13
C ALA A 181 4.94 -8.45 12.54
N THR A 182 3.80 -7.81 12.83
CA THR A 182 3.10 -7.97 14.09
C THR A 182 2.19 -9.21 14.08
N SER A 183 1.89 -9.77 15.25
CA SER A 183 0.95 -10.88 15.36
C SER A 183 -0.51 -10.50 15.01
N GLN A 184 -0.80 -9.22 14.88
CA GLN A 184 -2.13 -8.69 14.50
C GLN A 184 -2.19 -8.24 13.03
N ALA A 185 -1.07 -8.24 12.32
CA ALA A 185 -1.01 -7.75 10.93
C ALA A 185 -1.92 -8.56 10.00
N ALA A 186 -2.99 -7.92 9.51
CA ALA A 186 -4.04 -8.57 8.75
C ALA A 186 -3.53 -9.21 7.45
N ASN A 187 -2.69 -8.51 6.68
CA ASN A 187 -2.13 -8.98 5.43
C ASN A 187 -1.16 -10.17 5.64
N GLN A 188 -0.13 -10.03 6.50
CA GLN A 188 0.81 -11.12 6.74
C GLN A 188 0.13 -12.36 7.31
N ASN A 189 -0.85 -12.20 8.20
CA ASN A 189 -1.60 -13.33 8.74
C ASN A 189 -2.40 -14.05 7.65
N ALA A 190 -3.03 -13.31 6.71
CA ALA A 190 -3.74 -13.92 5.58
C ALA A 190 -2.79 -14.71 4.66
N TRP A 191 -1.58 -14.19 4.40
CA TRP A 191 -0.57 -14.90 3.61
C TRP A 191 -0.03 -16.13 4.32
N ILE A 192 0.23 -16.07 5.64
CA ILE A 192 0.67 -17.20 6.46
C ILE A 192 -0.40 -18.31 6.47
N GLU A 193 -1.68 -17.98 6.60
CA GLU A 193 -2.76 -18.97 6.51
C GLU A 193 -2.86 -19.60 5.12
N SER A 194 -2.68 -18.80 4.06
CA SER A 194 -2.57 -19.33 2.69
C SER A 194 -1.38 -20.27 2.54
N MET A 195 -0.18 -19.89 3.05
CA MET A 195 1.00 -20.75 3.05
C MET A 195 0.73 -22.09 3.77
N LYS A 196 0.08 -22.07 4.93
CA LYS A 196 -0.28 -23.29 5.68
C LYS A 196 -1.25 -24.17 4.89
N THR A 197 -2.23 -23.57 4.21
CA THR A 197 -3.16 -24.29 3.36
C THR A 197 -2.44 -24.96 2.18
N VAL A 198 -1.52 -24.22 1.55
CA VAL A 198 -0.69 -24.75 0.45
C VAL A 198 0.19 -25.92 0.90
N MET A 199 0.72 -25.87 2.13
CA MET A 199 1.52 -26.96 2.72
C MET A 199 0.77 -28.28 2.89
N GLU A 200 -0.58 -28.30 2.79
CA GLU A 200 -1.35 -29.55 2.83
C GLU A 200 -1.17 -30.42 1.58
N ASP A 201 -0.60 -29.87 0.49
CA ASP A 201 -0.26 -30.63 -0.71
C ASP A 201 0.96 -31.53 -0.45
N ASP A 202 0.87 -32.79 -0.90
CA ASP A 202 1.90 -33.83 -0.73
C ASP A 202 3.30 -33.38 -1.19
N LYS A 203 3.41 -32.43 -2.13
CA LYS A 203 4.71 -31.94 -2.62
C LYS A 203 5.53 -31.18 -1.55
N TYR A 204 4.89 -30.72 -0.47
CA TYR A 204 5.56 -30.03 0.65
C TYR A 204 5.74 -30.90 1.89
N ALA A 205 5.40 -32.20 1.81
CA ALA A 205 5.35 -33.11 2.97
C ALA A 205 6.68 -33.24 3.73
N ASP A 206 7.81 -33.00 3.07
CA ASP A 206 9.14 -33.09 3.67
C ASP A 206 9.64 -31.73 4.23
N LEU A 207 8.82 -30.68 4.15
CA LEU A 207 9.10 -29.36 4.75
C LEU A 207 8.53 -29.28 6.15
N GLU A 208 9.31 -28.85 7.13
CA GLU A 208 8.90 -28.65 8.52
C GLU A 208 8.90 -27.15 8.88
N LEU A 209 7.72 -26.53 9.02
CA LEU A 209 7.58 -25.18 9.59
C LEU A 209 7.81 -25.24 11.11
N VAL A 210 8.98 -24.79 11.57
CA VAL A 210 9.36 -24.91 12.98
C VAL A 210 8.88 -23.77 13.85
N GLU A 211 8.72 -22.56 13.30
CA GLU A 211 8.26 -21.37 14.06
C GLU A 211 7.74 -20.27 13.14
N VAL A 212 6.79 -19.49 13.67
CA VAL A 212 6.43 -18.15 13.18
C VAL A 212 6.87 -17.13 14.20
N ALA A 213 7.93 -16.39 13.88
CA ALA A 213 8.47 -15.32 14.72
C ALA A 213 7.93 -13.96 14.28
N TYR A 214 7.87 -12.98 15.20
CA TYR A 214 7.29 -11.67 14.95
C TYR A 214 8.29 -10.55 15.31
N GLY A 215 8.69 -9.79 14.30
CA GLY A 215 9.62 -8.66 14.41
C GLY A 215 8.92 -7.31 14.65
N ASP A 216 7.58 -7.27 14.66
CA ASP A 216 6.73 -6.10 14.85
C ASP A 216 6.99 -4.94 13.86
N ASP A 217 7.53 -5.24 12.67
CA ASP A 217 8.07 -4.26 11.71
C ASP A 217 9.14 -3.32 12.32
N GLU A 218 9.78 -3.75 13.41
CA GLU A 218 10.92 -3.07 14.03
C GLU A 218 12.23 -3.78 13.64
N TYR A 219 13.19 -3.01 13.08
CA TYR A 219 14.45 -3.57 12.58
C TYR A 219 15.21 -4.36 13.66
N GLN A 220 15.44 -3.74 14.83
CA GLN A 220 16.20 -4.41 15.90
C GLN A 220 15.49 -5.65 16.43
N LYS A 221 14.18 -5.61 16.59
CA LYS A 221 13.41 -6.78 17.01
C LYS A 221 13.46 -7.89 15.95
N SER A 222 13.43 -7.56 14.68
CA SER A 222 13.60 -8.53 13.59
C SER A 222 15.00 -9.17 13.60
N VAL A 223 16.05 -8.39 13.91
CA VAL A 223 17.41 -8.91 14.15
C VAL A 223 17.41 -9.90 15.31
N ASP A 224 16.84 -9.51 16.47
CA ASP A 224 16.80 -10.35 17.65
C ASP A 224 16.02 -11.66 17.40
N GLN A 225 14.90 -11.60 16.69
CA GLN A 225 14.11 -12.76 16.29
C GLN A 225 14.87 -13.69 15.34
N THR A 226 15.59 -13.12 14.36
CA THR A 226 16.43 -13.90 13.44
C THR A 226 17.49 -14.67 14.21
N GLN A 227 18.23 -14.00 15.11
CA GLN A 227 19.23 -14.64 15.93
C GLN A 227 18.65 -15.71 16.88
N ALA A 228 17.46 -15.48 17.41
CA ALA A 228 16.75 -16.47 18.22
C ALA A 228 16.37 -17.73 17.40
N LEU A 229 15.89 -17.56 16.17
CA LEU A 229 15.60 -18.68 15.25
C LEU A 229 16.85 -19.49 14.96
N LEU A 230 17.96 -18.83 14.60
CA LEU A 230 19.23 -19.50 14.28
C LEU A 230 19.80 -20.25 15.49
N GLN A 231 19.69 -19.69 16.69
CA GLN A 231 20.15 -20.36 17.91
C GLN A 231 19.27 -21.56 18.30
N LYS A 232 17.97 -21.46 18.11
CA LYS A 232 16.98 -22.46 18.51
C LYS A 232 16.91 -23.65 17.54
N TYR A 233 17.12 -23.39 16.26
CA TYR A 233 16.98 -24.36 15.18
C TYR A 233 18.29 -24.48 14.37
N PRO A 234 19.26 -25.26 14.85
CA PRO A 234 20.57 -25.36 14.20
C PRO A 234 20.52 -26.02 12.79
N ASP A 235 19.45 -26.75 12.48
CA ASP A 235 19.22 -27.40 11.20
C ASP A 235 18.30 -26.57 10.27
N LEU A 236 18.06 -25.29 10.61
CA LEU A 236 17.22 -24.38 9.81
C LEU A 236 17.83 -24.17 8.42
N LYS A 237 17.07 -24.44 7.38
CA LYS A 237 17.50 -24.25 5.99
C LYS A 237 17.04 -22.93 5.38
N VAL A 238 15.80 -22.51 5.67
CA VAL A 238 15.19 -21.31 5.05
C VAL A 238 14.47 -20.46 6.09
N ILE A 239 14.66 -19.16 6.00
CA ILE A 239 13.78 -18.16 6.63
C ILE A 239 12.94 -17.54 5.50
N CYS A 240 11.61 -17.60 5.62
CA CYS A 240 10.69 -16.85 4.77
C CYS A 240 10.19 -15.63 5.54
N ALA A 241 10.51 -14.43 5.05
CA ALA A 241 10.12 -13.19 5.71
C ALA A 241 9.13 -12.40 4.83
N PRO A 242 7.80 -12.54 5.04
CA PRO A 242 6.78 -11.80 4.29
C PRO A 242 6.62 -10.35 4.81
N THR A 243 7.73 -9.66 5.04
CA THR A 243 7.79 -8.26 5.52
C THR A 243 9.09 -7.61 5.10
N THR A 244 9.04 -6.38 4.57
CA THR A 244 10.21 -5.67 4.03
C THR A 244 11.26 -5.37 5.11
N VAL A 245 10.84 -5.02 6.32
CA VAL A 245 11.76 -4.80 7.45
C VAL A 245 12.38 -6.10 7.93
N GLY A 246 11.59 -7.17 8.03
CA GLY A 246 12.06 -8.47 8.50
C GLY A 246 13.06 -9.12 7.57
N ILE A 247 12.80 -9.11 6.25
CA ILE A 247 13.71 -9.72 5.26
C ILE A 247 15.06 -9.01 5.23
N MET A 248 15.06 -7.67 5.27
CA MET A 248 16.30 -6.87 5.33
C MET A 248 17.11 -7.17 6.61
N ALA A 249 16.43 -7.21 7.76
CA ALA A 249 17.08 -7.52 9.04
C ALA A 249 17.67 -8.94 9.04
N ALA A 250 16.93 -9.94 8.56
CA ALA A 250 17.40 -11.31 8.45
C ALA A 250 18.59 -11.43 7.49
N ALA A 251 18.55 -10.78 6.34
CA ALA A 251 19.65 -10.76 5.37
C ALA A 251 20.94 -10.23 6.00
N LYS A 252 20.83 -9.11 6.73
CA LYS A 252 21.97 -8.51 7.42
C LYS A 252 22.54 -9.43 8.50
N VAL A 253 21.71 -10.09 9.30
CA VAL A 253 22.16 -11.06 10.32
C VAL A 253 22.88 -12.22 9.68
N LEU A 254 22.32 -12.84 8.64
CA LEU A 254 22.93 -13.98 7.94
C LEU A 254 24.30 -13.61 7.35
N GLN A 255 24.42 -12.42 6.78
CA GLN A 255 25.68 -11.92 6.24
C GLN A 255 26.72 -11.66 7.34
N ASP A 256 26.33 -10.93 8.41
CA ASP A 256 27.26 -10.55 9.50
C ASP A 256 27.77 -11.77 10.29
N GLU A 257 26.95 -12.83 10.41
CA GLU A 257 27.30 -14.07 11.11
C GLU A 257 27.96 -15.10 10.17
N GLY A 258 28.12 -14.78 8.88
CA GLY A 258 28.74 -15.67 7.89
C GLY A 258 27.90 -16.91 7.58
N LEU A 259 26.57 -16.82 7.69
CA LEU A 259 25.62 -17.92 7.50
C LEU A 259 24.92 -17.90 6.13
N SER A 260 25.25 -16.96 5.24
CA SER A 260 24.61 -16.78 3.92
C SER A 260 24.65 -18.06 3.07
N GLY A 261 25.72 -18.87 3.17
CA GLY A 261 25.84 -20.15 2.46
C GLY A 261 25.11 -21.31 3.16
N THR A 262 24.66 -21.15 4.41
CA THR A 262 24.09 -22.24 5.23
C THR A 262 22.58 -22.10 5.39
N VAL A 263 22.10 -20.91 5.72
CA VAL A 263 20.69 -20.59 5.85
C VAL A 263 20.31 -19.62 4.73
N LYS A 264 19.32 -19.99 3.94
CA LYS A 264 18.86 -19.14 2.84
C LYS A 264 17.62 -18.35 3.25
N LEU A 265 17.38 -17.27 2.51
CA LEU A 265 16.31 -16.30 2.78
C LEU A 265 15.45 -16.11 1.54
N THR A 266 14.16 -15.97 1.73
CA THR A 266 13.20 -15.51 0.73
C THR A 266 12.07 -14.74 1.41
N GLY A 267 11.17 -14.16 0.65
CA GLY A 267 10.03 -13.41 1.21
C GLY A 267 9.62 -12.23 0.35
N LEU A 268 9.16 -11.17 1.01
CA LEU A 268 8.71 -9.94 0.39
C LEU A 268 9.64 -8.79 0.80
N GLY A 269 10.40 -8.26 -0.16
CA GLY A 269 11.43 -7.26 0.11
C GLY A 269 11.50 -6.17 -0.94
N LEU A 270 11.93 -4.97 -0.53
CA LEU A 270 12.23 -3.90 -1.47
C LEU A 270 13.55 -4.16 -2.21
N PRO A 271 13.57 -4.04 -3.54
CA PRO A 271 14.81 -4.16 -4.31
C PRO A 271 15.93 -3.26 -3.82
N SER A 272 15.62 -2.00 -3.46
CA SER A 272 16.60 -1.03 -2.95
C SER A 272 17.27 -1.47 -1.64
N GLU A 273 16.57 -2.22 -0.79
CA GLU A 273 17.09 -2.69 0.51
C GLU A 273 17.77 -4.05 0.41
N MET A 274 17.41 -4.85 -0.61
CA MET A 274 17.82 -6.24 -0.70
C MET A 274 18.88 -6.51 -1.78
N ALA A 275 19.23 -5.54 -2.62
CA ALA A 275 20.11 -5.72 -3.76
C ALA A 275 21.47 -6.35 -3.38
N ASP A 276 22.07 -5.93 -2.26
CA ASP A 276 23.36 -6.43 -1.79
C ASP A 276 23.31 -7.86 -1.20
N TYR A 277 22.11 -8.42 -1.04
CA TYR A 277 21.88 -9.74 -0.44
C TYR A 277 21.36 -10.77 -1.44
N ILE A 278 20.99 -10.33 -2.66
CA ILE A 278 20.46 -11.20 -3.72
C ILE A 278 21.58 -11.73 -4.60
N GLY A 279 21.71 -13.06 -4.66
CA GLY A 279 22.68 -13.73 -5.51
C GLY A 279 22.59 -15.24 -5.42
N ASP A 280 23.22 -15.92 -6.38
CA ASP A 280 23.15 -17.38 -6.56
C ASP A 280 24.37 -18.12 -5.95
N ASP A 281 25.20 -17.44 -5.16
CA ASP A 281 26.38 -17.98 -4.50
C ASP A 281 26.26 -18.06 -2.98
N ASP A 282 27.32 -18.47 -2.29
CA ASP A 282 27.34 -18.63 -0.84
C ASP A 282 27.62 -17.32 -0.08
N ASP A 283 27.99 -16.26 -0.78
CA ASP A 283 28.15 -14.93 -0.19
C ASP A 283 26.79 -14.21 -0.01
N HIS A 284 25.76 -14.66 -0.76
CA HIS A 284 24.41 -14.10 -0.73
C HIS A 284 23.42 -15.04 -0.04
N SER A 285 22.66 -14.48 0.92
CA SER A 285 21.65 -15.25 1.66
C SER A 285 20.34 -15.44 0.91
N CYS A 286 20.00 -14.54 -0.01
CA CYS A 286 18.72 -14.49 -0.70
C CYS A 286 18.89 -14.83 -2.19
N PRO A 287 18.62 -16.08 -2.63
CA PRO A 287 18.67 -16.41 -4.06
C PRO A 287 17.68 -15.58 -4.87
N TYR A 288 16.47 -15.37 -4.31
CA TYR A 288 15.44 -14.50 -4.86
C TYR A 288 14.35 -14.21 -3.84
N MET A 289 13.65 -13.13 -4.10
CA MET A 289 12.49 -12.68 -3.33
C MET A 289 11.39 -12.17 -4.26
N TYR A 290 10.29 -11.74 -3.67
CA TYR A 290 9.17 -11.18 -4.42
C TYR A 290 8.73 -9.84 -3.84
N LEU A 291 8.06 -9.05 -4.65
CA LEU A 291 7.25 -7.90 -4.24
C LEU A 291 6.38 -7.48 -5.43
N TRP A 292 5.44 -6.61 -5.20
CA TRP A 292 4.73 -5.75 -6.17
C TRP A 292 5.32 -4.34 -6.09
N ASN A 293 4.90 -3.45 -6.99
CA ASN A 293 5.34 -2.05 -6.94
C ASN A 293 4.52 -1.28 -5.88
N PRO A 294 5.08 -0.87 -4.74
CA PRO A 294 4.36 -0.14 -3.71
C PRO A 294 3.88 1.24 -4.17
N ILE A 295 4.58 1.87 -5.13
CA ILE A 295 4.15 3.13 -5.74
C ILE A 295 2.82 2.94 -6.47
N ASP A 296 2.67 1.85 -7.22
CA ASP A 296 1.42 1.55 -7.93
C ASP A 296 0.28 1.21 -6.97
N VAL A 297 0.56 0.60 -5.81
CA VAL A 297 -0.43 0.35 -4.74
C VAL A 297 -1.00 1.68 -4.23
N GLY A 298 -0.14 2.61 -3.85
CA GLY A 298 -0.55 3.94 -3.41
C GLY A 298 -1.27 4.73 -4.50
N TYR A 299 -0.76 4.68 -5.72
CA TYR A 299 -1.35 5.35 -6.87
C TYR A 299 -2.77 4.84 -7.15
N LEU A 300 -2.97 3.54 -7.22
CA LEU A 300 -4.31 2.93 -7.40
C LEU A 300 -5.25 3.29 -6.25
N SER A 301 -4.75 3.31 -5.02
CA SER A 301 -5.54 3.69 -3.83
C SER A 301 -6.08 5.12 -3.91
N ALA A 302 -5.30 6.07 -4.44
CA ALA A 302 -5.76 7.44 -4.66
C ALA A 302 -6.86 7.52 -5.73
N TYR A 303 -6.69 6.82 -6.86
CA TYR A 303 -7.72 6.75 -7.90
C TYR A 303 -9.00 6.05 -7.44
N THR A 304 -8.87 4.98 -6.64
CA THR A 304 -10.02 4.32 -6.00
C THR A 304 -10.76 5.28 -5.07
N SER A 305 -10.02 6.04 -4.25
CA SER A 305 -10.58 7.07 -3.37
C SER A 305 -11.33 8.15 -4.16
N ALA A 306 -10.74 8.64 -5.25
CA ALA A 306 -11.37 9.65 -6.10
C ALA A 306 -12.65 9.13 -6.78
N ALA A 307 -12.63 7.90 -7.30
CA ALA A 307 -13.79 7.28 -7.92
C ALA A 307 -14.93 7.03 -6.92
N LEU A 308 -14.61 6.69 -5.67
CA LEU A 308 -15.59 6.59 -4.57
C LEU A 308 -16.18 7.97 -4.22
N VAL A 309 -15.35 9.00 -4.15
CA VAL A 309 -15.77 10.38 -3.79
C VAL A 309 -16.65 10.98 -4.88
N SER A 310 -16.27 10.84 -6.15
CA SER A 310 -17.07 11.29 -7.30
C SER A 310 -18.39 10.52 -7.45
N GLY A 311 -18.45 9.28 -6.93
CA GLY A 311 -19.60 8.39 -7.10
C GLY A 311 -19.57 7.60 -8.41
N ASP A 312 -18.43 7.57 -9.11
CA ASP A 312 -18.22 6.75 -10.31
C ASP A 312 -18.26 5.26 -9.94
N ILE A 313 -17.84 4.92 -8.73
CA ILE A 313 -17.97 3.59 -8.14
C ILE A 313 -18.59 3.69 -6.73
N THR A 314 -19.20 2.58 -6.30
CA THR A 314 -19.73 2.41 -4.94
C THR A 314 -18.92 1.41 -4.11
N GLY A 315 -18.04 0.66 -4.77
CA GLY A 315 -17.31 -0.47 -4.23
C GLY A 315 -17.99 -1.82 -4.54
N ALA A 316 -18.97 -1.86 -5.46
CA ALA A 316 -19.66 -3.10 -5.82
C ALA A 316 -18.86 -3.92 -6.85
N VAL A 317 -19.07 -5.23 -6.83
CA VAL A 317 -18.47 -6.16 -7.82
C VAL A 317 -18.86 -5.76 -9.24
N ASP A 318 -17.94 -5.98 -10.19
CA ASP A 318 -18.05 -5.66 -11.62
C ASP A 318 -18.06 -4.15 -11.97
N GLU A 319 -17.97 -3.25 -10.98
CA GLU A 319 -17.72 -1.83 -11.27
C GLU A 319 -16.30 -1.64 -11.79
N THR A 320 -16.15 -0.73 -12.78
CA THR A 320 -14.87 -0.39 -13.40
C THR A 320 -14.58 1.10 -13.29
N PHE A 321 -13.29 1.45 -13.19
CA PHE A 321 -12.86 2.84 -13.16
C PHE A 321 -11.46 2.99 -13.75
N PRO A 322 -11.13 4.15 -14.34
CA PRO A 322 -9.79 4.43 -14.82
C PRO A 322 -8.86 4.81 -13.65
N ALA A 323 -7.64 4.30 -13.67
CA ALA A 323 -6.59 4.61 -12.69
C ALA A 323 -5.36 5.22 -13.40
N GLY A 324 -5.55 6.32 -14.12
CA GLY A 324 -4.48 7.09 -14.75
C GLY A 324 -3.50 6.24 -15.57
N LYS A 325 -2.22 6.29 -15.25
CA LYS A 325 -1.16 5.54 -15.94
C LYS A 325 -1.27 4.01 -15.81
N LEU A 326 -2.02 3.52 -14.82
CA LEU A 326 -2.20 2.09 -14.59
C LEU A 326 -3.32 1.48 -15.47
N GLY A 327 -4.14 2.31 -16.13
CA GLY A 327 -5.22 1.84 -16.99
C GLY A 327 -6.55 1.64 -16.27
N GLU A 328 -7.38 0.72 -16.75
CA GLU A 328 -8.72 0.43 -16.21
C GLU A 328 -8.65 -0.73 -15.22
N TYR A 329 -9.34 -0.59 -14.08
CA TYR A 329 -9.47 -1.61 -13.06
C TYR A 329 -10.92 -2.01 -12.85
N THR A 330 -11.12 -3.27 -12.46
CA THR A 330 -12.43 -3.87 -12.13
C THR A 330 -12.44 -4.33 -10.69
N ILE A 331 -13.51 -4.01 -9.97
CA ILE A 331 -13.74 -4.47 -8.60
C ILE A 331 -14.22 -5.93 -8.65
N THR A 332 -13.62 -6.79 -7.85
CA THR A 332 -13.93 -8.21 -7.73
C THR A 332 -14.35 -8.60 -6.33
N GLU A 333 -14.88 -9.81 -6.14
CA GLU A 333 -15.14 -10.35 -4.80
C GLU A 333 -13.83 -10.62 -4.07
N ALA A 334 -13.75 -10.20 -2.80
CA ALA A 334 -12.65 -10.54 -1.91
C ALA A 334 -12.95 -11.81 -1.11
N ASN A 335 -11.91 -12.49 -0.63
CA ASN A 335 -12.06 -13.73 0.14
C ASN A 335 -12.76 -13.57 1.50
N ASP A 336 -12.86 -12.34 2.01
CA ASP A 336 -13.49 -11.97 3.27
C ASP A 336 -15.00 -11.65 3.14
N GLY A 337 -15.56 -11.81 1.94
CA GLY A 337 -16.96 -11.51 1.61
C GLY A 337 -17.23 -10.05 1.28
N GLY A 338 -16.22 -9.21 1.29
CA GLY A 338 -16.25 -7.84 0.75
C GLY A 338 -15.81 -7.80 -0.72
N THR A 339 -15.27 -6.65 -1.12
CA THR A 339 -14.76 -6.45 -2.49
C THR A 339 -13.32 -5.98 -2.48
N GLU A 340 -12.62 -6.23 -3.60
CA GLU A 340 -11.24 -5.82 -3.77
C GLU A 340 -10.91 -5.40 -5.20
N VAL A 341 -9.85 -4.62 -5.32
CA VAL A 341 -9.18 -4.28 -6.57
C VAL A 341 -7.74 -4.73 -6.46
N ILE A 342 -7.27 -5.61 -7.34
CA ILE A 342 -5.93 -6.20 -7.28
C ILE A 342 -4.98 -5.44 -8.20
N VAL A 343 -3.85 -4.95 -7.64
CA VAL A 343 -2.82 -4.23 -8.41
C VAL A 343 -2.17 -5.17 -9.43
N GLY A 344 -1.73 -6.36 -8.99
CA GLY A 344 -1.14 -7.35 -9.90
C GLY A 344 -0.47 -8.50 -9.14
N PRO A 345 0.13 -9.47 -9.86
CA PRO A 345 0.82 -10.60 -9.25
C PRO A 345 2.14 -10.18 -8.59
N PRO A 346 2.65 -10.96 -7.62
CA PRO A 346 4.00 -10.78 -7.10
C PRO A 346 5.06 -10.91 -8.21
N PHE A 347 5.99 -9.95 -8.27
CA PHE A 347 7.09 -9.96 -9.22
C PHE A 347 8.34 -10.53 -8.55
N LYS A 348 9.09 -11.40 -9.26
CA LYS A 348 10.31 -12.03 -8.77
C LYS A 348 11.52 -11.13 -9.00
N PHE A 349 12.32 -10.96 -7.94
CA PHE A 349 13.63 -10.31 -7.99
C PHE A 349 14.72 -11.33 -7.72
N ASP A 350 15.65 -11.47 -8.64
CA ASP A 350 16.80 -12.37 -8.56
C ASP A 350 18.07 -11.70 -9.12
N SER A 351 19.19 -12.43 -9.14
CA SER A 351 20.47 -11.92 -9.64
C SER A 351 20.45 -11.44 -11.10
N GLY A 352 19.45 -11.89 -11.88
CA GLY A 352 19.32 -11.51 -13.28
C GLY A 352 18.65 -10.13 -13.50
N ASN A 353 17.90 -9.62 -12.52
CA ASN A 353 17.13 -8.38 -12.69
C ASN A 353 17.26 -7.36 -11.55
N ILE A 354 17.83 -7.73 -10.41
CA ILE A 354 17.86 -6.84 -9.23
C ILE A 354 18.54 -5.49 -9.51
N ASP A 355 19.56 -5.46 -10.35
CA ASP A 355 20.27 -4.24 -10.72
C ASP A 355 19.39 -3.23 -11.49
N GLU A 356 18.36 -3.70 -12.18
CA GLU A 356 17.41 -2.85 -12.90
C GLU A 356 16.39 -2.22 -11.96
N TRP A 357 16.12 -2.85 -10.81
CA TRP A 357 15.05 -2.48 -9.90
C TRP A 357 15.49 -1.76 -8.63
N LYS A 358 16.74 -1.95 -8.18
CA LYS A 358 17.25 -1.39 -6.91
C LYS A 358 17.16 0.14 -6.81
N ASP A 359 17.12 0.85 -7.94
CA ASP A 359 17.00 2.31 -7.99
C ASP A 359 15.55 2.77 -8.27
N VAL A 360 14.61 1.83 -8.46
CA VAL A 360 13.20 2.14 -8.75
C VAL A 360 12.39 2.24 -7.47
N TYR A 361 12.44 1.23 -6.61
CA TYR A 361 11.76 1.23 -5.30
C TYR A 361 12.35 0.24 -4.30
#